data_9548e0918197c75ba1dcf82a8178e8e0
#
_entry.id   9548e0918197c75ba1dcf82a8178e8e0
#
_cell.length_a   1.000
_cell.length_b   1.000
_cell.length_c   1.000
_cell.angle_alpha   90.00
_cell.angle_beta   90.00
_cell.angle_gamma   90.00
#
_symmetry.space_group_name_H-M   'P 1'
#
loop_
_entity.id
_entity.type
_entity.pdbx_description
1 polymer ?
#
loop_
_entity_poly.entity_id
_entity_poly.type
_entity_poly.pdbx_seq_one_letter_code
_entity_poly.pdbx_strand_id
1 'polypeptide(L)'
;MKIEKIGIEFLDQSLGILHHVFPILFSADSSTENDAQKLASLVALNILKNGGGCVFVYENLPFSWAIKDVLYFRSPEKRRVLQEAMNEGRLHYLNILLEDNISNFTRNHSECVTPVVNDLNRIFYEILNARNKIKNFSDVPVLILQSNISSLVLDFEPRAVLNMIRKLILDVKIHGDLFLGILNRDIQELSLANSLAHLADYILEFGVDFIEGKKQPYVSVTRTPLSTDDKKILYKKFAYELFEDNFCIIPTIPTSFEELKASISYLERGEVIAYDTNYIIAEMPTFVILLKEIEKKLGKSEYTKIVKNVGRLIGSHILKILSSRFKLNYKDLLKAAVKHLSITGWGKFNIYEGSLESGRIIVEGSSNFAAHYGKSDYPVCILEAGVLQGILEEISLRTWTCNEKECIAQGNSSCKFELKLVA
;
A
#
# COMPACT_ATOMS: atom_id res chain seq x y z
N MET A 1 1.00 9.84 -28.00
CA MET A 1 1.22 10.10 -26.55
C MET A 1 1.47 8.76 -25.86
N LYS A 2 2.46 8.66 -24.99
CA LYS A 2 2.69 7.41 -24.22
C LYS A 2 2.19 7.63 -22.81
N ILE A 3 1.52 6.63 -22.24
CA ILE A 3 1.17 6.63 -20.81
C ILE A 3 2.44 6.25 -20.06
N GLU A 4 3.11 7.24 -19.46
CA GLU A 4 4.32 6.99 -18.67
C GLU A 4 3.98 6.63 -17.21
N LYS A 5 2.83 7.07 -16.71
CA LYS A 5 2.36 6.83 -15.35
C LYS A 5 0.84 6.67 -15.33
N ILE A 6 0.37 5.77 -14.47
CA ILE A 6 -1.07 5.59 -14.21
C ILE A 6 -1.60 6.74 -13.32
N GLY A 7 -0.71 7.42 -12.59
CA GLY A 7 -1.06 8.54 -11.70
C GLY A 7 -1.58 8.08 -10.34
N ILE A 8 -1.37 6.83 -9.99
CA ILE A 8 -1.59 6.27 -8.66
C ILE A 8 -0.21 5.88 -8.14
N GLU A 9 0.30 6.63 -7.18
CA GLU A 9 1.69 6.55 -6.71
C GLU A 9 2.14 5.11 -6.42
N PHE A 10 1.32 4.34 -5.71
CA PHE A 10 1.60 2.94 -5.42
C PHE A 10 1.75 2.10 -6.70
N LEU A 11 0.84 2.27 -7.67
CA LEU A 11 0.89 1.54 -8.94
C LEU A 11 2.09 1.99 -9.77
N ASP A 12 2.35 3.29 -9.84
CA ASP A 12 3.48 3.83 -10.57
C ASP A 12 4.83 3.36 -10.00
N GLN A 13 4.95 3.25 -8.67
CA GLN A 13 6.12 2.66 -8.01
C GLN A 13 6.22 1.15 -8.23
N SER A 14 5.07 0.45 -8.24
CA SER A 14 5.02 -1.01 -8.38
C SER A 14 5.17 -1.49 -9.82
N LEU A 15 4.65 -0.70 -10.77
CA LEU A 15 4.64 -1.03 -12.19
C LEU A 15 5.86 -0.45 -12.93
N GLY A 16 6.60 0.46 -12.29
CA GLY A 16 7.67 1.20 -12.93
C GLY A 16 7.16 2.15 -14.03
N ILE A 17 8.07 2.67 -14.84
CA ILE A 17 7.69 3.47 -16.00
C ILE A 17 7.04 2.52 -17.02
N LEU A 18 5.79 2.78 -17.38
CA LEU A 18 5.06 2.01 -18.39
C LEU A 18 5.64 2.25 -19.80
N HIS A 19 6.88 1.80 -20.02
CA HIS A 19 7.50 1.87 -21.35
C HIS A 19 6.83 0.95 -22.37
N HIS A 20 6.09 -0.06 -21.87
CA HIS A 20 5.38 -1.05 -22.66
C HIS A 20 3.96 -1.20 -22.13
N VAL A 21 3.05 -1.44 -23.04
CA VAL A 21 1.63 -1.67 -22.74
C VAL A 21 1.47 -3.10 -22.25
N PHE A 22 1.11 -3.24 -20.98
CA PHE A 22 0.97 -4.55 -20.35
C PHE A 22 -0.48 -4.80 -19.93
N PRO A 23 -1.00 -6.01 -20.13
CA PRO A 23 -2.28 -6.38 -19.55
C PRO A 23 -2.14 -6.49 -18.02
N ILE A 24 -3.08 -5.86 -17.33
CA ILE A 24 -3.17 -5.84 -15.87
C ILE A 24 -4.39 -6.67 -15.46
N LEU A 25 -4.22 -7.55 -14.48
CA LEU A 25 -5.30 -8.31 -13.87
C LEU A 25 -5.41 -7.93 -12.39
N PHE A 26 -6.60 -7.49 -11.96
CA PHE A 26 -6.98 -7.38 -10.57
C PHE A 26 -7.68 -8.66 -10.15
N SER A 27 -7.10 -9.39 -9.24
CA SER A 27 -7.62 -10.64 -8.69
C SER A 27 -8.13 -10.37 -7.28
N ALA A 28 -9.44 -10.40 -7.08
CA ALA A 28 -10.08 -10.07 -5.81
C ALA A 28 -10.89 -11.25 -5.29
N ASP A 29 -11.12 -11.31 -3.99
CA ASP A 29 -12.18 -12.12 -3.40
C ASP A 29 -13.50 -11.36 -3.36
N SER A 30 -14.59 -12.03 -3.04
CA SER A 30 -15.94 -11.41 -3.01
C SER A 30 -16.06 -10.27 -1.98
N SER A 31 -15.17 -10.21 -0.99
CA SER A 31 -15.16 -9.15 0.02
C SER A 31 -14.39 -7.88 -0.44
N THR A 32 -13.53 -7.99 -1.44
CA THR A 32 -12.66 -6.91 -1.93
C THR A 32 -12.88 -6.56 -3.40
N GLU A 33 -13.81 -7.23 -4.08
CA GLU A 33 -14.13 -6.97 -5.50
C GLU A 33 -14.53 -5.52 -5.76
N ASN A 34 -15.37 -4.94 -4.91
CA ASN A 34 -15.75 -3.52 -5.01
C ASN A 34 -14.55 -2.58 -4.87
N ASP A 35 -13.57 -2.96 -4.07
CA ASP A 35 -12.35 -2.17 -3.86
C ASP A 35 -11.46 -2.22 -5.11
N ALA A 36 -11.33 -3.40 -5.72
CA ALA A 36 -10.65 -3.58 -6.99
C ALA A 36 -11.33 -2.76 -8.10
N GLN A 37 -12.67 -2.76 -8.17
CA GLN A 37 -13.43 -1.94 -9.13
C GLN A 37 -13.20 -0.45 -8.92
N LYS A 38 -13.16 0.04 -7.67
CA LYS A 38 -12.86 1.44 -7.37
C LYS A 38 -11.44 1.82 -7.78
N LEU A 39 -10.45 0.98 -7.51
CA LEU A 39 -9.09 1.23 -7.96
C LEU A 39 -9.01 1.24 -9.50
N ALA A 40 -9.65 0.31 -10.18
CA ALA A 40 -9.72 0.27 -11.65
C ALA A 40 -10.37 1.55 -12.22
N SER A 41 -11.43 2.05 -11.57
CA SER A 41 -12.08 3.31 -11.95
C SER A 41 -11.17 4.52 -11.76
N LEU A 42 -10.32 4.53 -10.72
CA LEU A 42 -9.30 5.56 -10.53
C LEU A 42 -8.22 5.50 -11.61
N VAL A 43 -7.80 4.30 -12.03
CA VAL A 43 -6.89 4.11 -13.16
C VAL A 43 -7.49 4.72 -14.43
N ALA A 44 -8.75 4.38 -14.74
CA ALA A 44 -9.46 4.91 -15.90
C ALA A 44 -9.55 6.44 -15.87
N LEU A 45 -9.92 7.01 -14.72
CA LEU A 45 -10.00 8.45 -14.52
C LEU A 45 -8.66 9.15 -14.78
N ASN A 46 -7.56 8.61 -14.28
CA ASN A 46 -6.24 9.20 -14.47
C ASN A 46 -5.80 9.14 -15.94
N ILE A 47 -6.11 8.06 -16.64
CA ILE A 47 -5.86 7.94 -18.09
C ILE A 47 -6.65 9.01 -18.85
N LEU A 48 -7.94 9.18 -18.54
CA LEU A 48 -8.80 10.21 -19.15
C LEU A 48 -8.31 11.62 -18.82
N LYS A 49 -7.89 11.88 -17.58
CA LYS A 49 -7.32 13.18 -17.15
C LYS A 49 -6.05 13.53 -17.92
N ASN A 50 -5.26 12.54 -18.27
CA ASN A 50 -4.04 12.70 -19.08
C ASN A 50 -4.31 12.68 -20.60
N GLY A 51 -5.55 12.80 -21.02
CA GLY A 51 -5.94 12.89 -22.44
C GLY A 51 -6.06 11.55 -23.15
N GLY A 52 -5.92 10.41 -22.47
CA GLY A 52 -6.17 9.07 -23.01
C GLY A 52 -7.66 8.78 -23.21
N GLY A 53 -7.97 7.60 -23.76
CA GLY A 53 -9.33 7.09 -23.95
C GLY A 53 -9.64 5.91 -23.02
N CYS A 54 -10.92 5.60 -22.83
CA CYS A 54 -11.37 4.43 -22.09
C CYS A 54 -12.61 3.78 -22.70
N VAL A 55 -12.55 2.47 -22.89
CA VAL A 55 -13.71 1.61 -23.16
C VAL A 55 -14.02 0.85 -21.88
N PHE A 56 -15.15 1.16 -21.26
CA PHE A 56 -15.60 0.56 -20.02
C PHE A 56 -16.64 -0.53 -20.32
N VAL A 57 -16.33 -1.77 -20.02
CA VAL A 57 -17.20 -2.93 -20.27
C VAL A 57 -17.77 -3.41 -18.95
N TYR A 58 -19.09 -3.43 -18.84
CA TYR A 58 -19.79 -3.89 -17.64
C TYR A 58 -21.06 -4.66 -18.02
N GLU A 59 -21.62 -5.39 -17.08
CA GLU A 59 -22.72 -6.32 -17.32
C GLU A 59 -23.93 -5.96 -16.46
N ASN A 60 -25.13 -6.04 -17.09
CA ASN A 60 -26.45 -5.99 -16.45
C ASN A 60 -26.70 -4.86 -15.45
N LEU A 61 -25.94 -3.76 -15.49
CA LEU A 61 -26.19 -2.63 -14.63
C LEU A 61 -27.10 -1.61 -15.32
N PRO A 62 -28.14 -1.09 -14.67
CA PRO A 62 -28.84 0.08 -15.17
C PRO A 62 -27.83 1.22 -15.38
N PHE A 63 -27.90 1.90 -16.52
CA PHE A 63 -26.97 2.99 -16.86
C PHE A 63 -26.78 4.02 -15.74
N SER A 64 -27.89 4.39 -15.07
CA SER A 64 -27.87 5.28 -13.91
C SER A 64 -27.04 4.74 -12.74
N TRP A 65 -26.90 3.43 -12.63
CA TRP A 65 -26.11 2.76 -11.58
C TRP A 65 -24.66 2.58 -12.03
N ALA A 66 -24.42 2.23 -13.30
CA ALA A 66 -23.05 2.09 -13.81
C ALA A 66 -22.26 3.40 -13.68
N ILE A 67 -22.88 4.55 -14.00
CA ILE A 67 -22.24 5.85 -13.76
C ILE A 67 -22.19 6.20 -12.27
N LYS A 68 -23.21 5.81 -11.48
CA LYS A 68 -23.26 6.16 -10.06
C LYS A 68 -22.36 5.27 -9.20
N ASP A 69 -22.30 3.95 -9.47
CA ASP A 69 -21.63 3.00 -8.59
C ASP A 69 -20.19 2.69 -9.02
N VAL A 70 -19.93 2.63 -10.32
CA VAL A 70 -18.59 2.27 -10.85
C VAL A 70 -17.71 3.49 -11.06
N LEU A 71 -18.31 4.63 -11.47
CA LEU A 71 -17.61 5.89 -11.67
C LEU A 71 -18.15 7.00 -10.77
N TYR A 72 -18.84 6.62 -9.67
CA TYR A 72 -19.35 7.60 -8.72
C TYR A 72 -18.20 8.18 -7.91
N PHE A 73 -17.67 9.27 -8.44
CA PHE A 73 -16.80 10.12 -7.68
C PHE A 73 -17.63 11.21 -7.00
N ARG A 74 -17.51 11.33 -5.69
CA ARG A 74 -18.11 12.43 -4.91
C ARG A 74 -17.48 13.77 -5.28
N SER A 75 -16.19 13.73 -5.65
CA SER A 75 -15.43 14.92 -6.07
C SER A 75 -15.99 15.53 -7.35
N PRO A 76 -16.40 16.83 -7.31
CA PRO A 76 -16.84 17.54 -8.51
C PRO A 76 -15.78 17.59 -9.62
N GLU A 77 -14.50 17.68 -9.25
CA GLU A 77 -13.39 17.70 -10.21
C GLU A 77 -13.33 16.38 -11.00
N LYS A 78 -13.43 15.23 -10.31
CA LYS A 78 -13.40 13.92 -10.95
C LYS A 78 -14.60 13.71 -11.88
N ARG A 79 -15.79 14.15 -11.47
CA ARG A 79 -17.00 14.12 -12.31
C ARG A 79 -16.84 14.97 -13.57
N ARG A 80 -16.20 16.16 -13.45
CA ARG A 80 -15.93 17.02 -14.60
C ARG A 80 -15.03 16.32 -15.63
N VAL A 81 -13.95 15.66 -15.20
CA VAL A 81 -13.06 14.90 -16.11
C VAL A 81 -13.84 13.85 -16.90
N LEU A 82 -14.73 13.10 -16.25
CA LEU A 82 -15.57 12.11 -16.92
C LEU A 82 -16.51 12.75 -17.93
N GLN A 83 -17.16 13.85 -17.56
CA GLN A 83 -18.09 14.55 -18.45
C GLN A 83 -17.37 15.14 -19.67
N GLU A 84 -16.20 15.73 -19.47
CA GLU A 84 -15.35 16.22 -20.55
C GLU A 84 -14.94 15.08 -21.49
N ALA A 85 -14.47 13.94 -20.95
CA ALA A 85 -14.10 12.79 -21.74
C ALA A 85 -15.29 12.19 -22.53
N MET A 86 -16.48 12.17 -21.95
CA MET A 86 -17.71 11.76 -22.66
C MET A 86 -18.04 12.72 -23.82
N ASN A 87 -18.01 14.03 -23.57
CA ASN A 87 -18.30 15.04 -24.58
C ASN A 87 -17.29 15.03 -25.74
N GLU A 88 -16.04 14.66 -25.45
CA GLU A 88 -14.95 14.54 -26.43
C GLU A 88 -14.93 13.18 -27.13
N GLY A 89 -15.84 12.26 -26.83
CA GLY A 89 -15.89 10.91 -27.40
C GLY A 89 -14.72 10.00 -26.97
N ARG A 90 -13.99 10.34 -25.88
CA ARG A 90 -12.87 9.56 -25.34
C ARG A 90 -13.28 8.50 -24.33
N LEU A 91 -14.53 8.51 -23.89
CA LEU A 91 -15.09 7.53 -22.94
C LEU A 91 -16.31 6.86 -23.58
N HIS A 92 -16.23 5.54 -23.72
CA HIS A 92 -17.33 4.71 -24.19
C HIS A 92 -17.70 3.64 -23.14
N TYR A 93 -19.01 3.47 -22.91
CA TYR A 93 -19.57 2.42 -22.07
C TYR A 93 -20.16 1.33 -22.95
N LEU A 94 -19.78 0.09 -22.72
CA LEU A 94 -20.40 -1.08 -23.30
C LEU A 94 -21.15 -1.82 -22.19
N ASN A 95 -22.46 -1.85 -22.29
CA ASN A 95 -23.30 -2.57 -21.35
C ASN A 95 -23.75 -3.89 -21.96
N ILE A 96 -23.26 -4.99 -21.42
CA ILE A 96 -23.63 -6.33 -21.82
C ILE A 96 -24.99 -6.63 -21.20
N LEU A 97 -26.00 -6.81 -22.01
CA LEU A 97 -27.40 -7.04 -21.58
C LEU A 97 -27.87 -8.42 -22.02
N LEU A 98 -28.65 -9.05 -21.15
CA LEU A 98 -29.48 -10.18 -21.55
C LEU A 98 -30.49 -9.73 -22.60
N GLU A 99 -30.78 -10.58 -23.59
CA GLU A 99 -31.62 -10.26 -24.76
C GLU A 99 -32.96 -9.60 -24.39
N ASP A 100 -33.59 -10.02 -23.31
CA ASP A 100 -34.90 -9.52 -22.85
C ASP A 100 -34.86 -8.05 -22.38
N ASN A 101 -33.69 -7.50 -22.11
CA ASN A 101 -33.53 -6.16 -21.56
C ASN A 101 -33.20 -5.06 -22.63
N ILE A 102 -32.92 -5.46 -23.85
CA ILE A 102 -32.48 -4.53 -24.91
C ILE A 102 -33.56 -3.54 -25.32
N SER A 103 -34.83 -4.01 -25.43
CA SER A 103 -35.96 -3.17 -25.85
C SER A 103 -36.29 -2.04 -24.88
N ASN A 104 -35.98 -2.23 -23.59
CA ASN A 104 -36.19 -1.22 -22.55
C ASN A 104 -35.04 -0.22 -22.45
N PHE A 105 -33.87 -0.56 -22.96
CA PHE A 105 -32.65 0.24 -22.84
C PHE A 105 -32.53 1.33 -23.90
N THR A 106 -33.04 1.13 -25.10
CA THR A 106 -32.85 2.00 -26.28
C THR A 106 -33.53 3.36 -26.21
N ARG A 107 -34.39 3.61 -25.22
CA ARG A 107 -35.20 4.86 -25.19
C ARG A 107 -34.58 6.08 -24.54
N ASN A 108 -33.49 5.97 -23.78
CA ASN A 108 -33.03 7.07 -22.90
C ASN A 108 -31.51 7.28 -22.80
N HIS A 109 -30.68 6.86 -23.77
CA HIS A 109 -29.23 6.86 -23.55
C HIS A 109 -28.41 7.73 -24.50
N SER A 110 -27.37 8.34 -23.94
CA SER A 110 -26.38 9.18 -24.65
C SER A 110 -25.58 8.37 -25.65
N GLU A 111 -25.04 9.04 -26.69
CA GLU A 111 -24.18 8.44 -27.74
C GLU A 111 -22.95 7.66 -27.21
N CYS A 112 -22.64 7.85 -25.90
CA CYS A 112 -21.49 7.22 -25.24
C CYS A 112 -21.79 5.82 -24.68
N VAL A 113 -23.04 5.32 -24.74
CA VAL A 113 -23.42 4.01 -24.21
C VAL A 113 -23.95 3.12 -25.31
N THR A 114 -23.28 1.99 -25.49
CA THR A 114 -23.69 0.97 -26.48
C THR A 114 -24.19 -0.27 -25.74
N PRO A 115 -25.48 -0.62 -25.86
CA PRO A 115 -25.97 -1.90 -25.40
C PRO A 115 -25.42 -3.01 -26.29
N VAL A 116 -24.92 -4.07 -25.69
CA VAL A 116 -24.36 -5.23 -26.39
C VAL A 116 -25.13 -6.48 -26.00
N VAL A 117 -25.54 -7.24 -27.00
CA VAL A 117 -26.15 -8.56 -26.78
C VAL A 117 -25.13 -9.46 -26.10
N ASN A 118 -25.58 -10.31 -25.17
CA ASN A 118 -24.75 -11.28 -24.49
C ASN A 118 -24.28 -12.42 -25.43
N ASP A 119 -23.40 -12.08 -26.37
CA ASP A 119 -22.69 -12.94 -27.32
C ASP A 119 -21.21 -12.57 -27.35
N LEU A 120 -20.30 -13.52 -27.11
CA LEU A 120 -18.87 -13.25 -26.96
C LEU A 120 -18.23 -12.62 -28.21
N ASN A 121 -18.65 -13.04 -29.41
CA ASN A 121 -18.09 -12.49 -30.65
C ASN A 121 -18.55 -11.05 -30.82
N ARG A 122 -19.81 -10.77 -30.49
CA ARG A 122 -20.36 -9.42 -30.55
C ARG A 122 -19.74 -8.51 -29.49
N ILE A 123 -19.56 -8.99 -28.27
CA ILE A 123 -18.86 -8.26 -27.20
C ILE A 123 -17.45 -7.88 -27.69
N PHE A 124 -16.68 -8.84 -28.20
CA PHE A 124 -15.36 -8.60 -28.73
C PHE A 124 -15.36 -7.55 -29.85
N TYR A 125 -16.26 -7.69 -30.82
CA TYR A 125 -16.38 -6.75 -31.94
C TYR A 125 -16.72 -5.34 -31.48
N GLU A 126 -17.67 -5.18 -30.54
CA GLU A 126 -18.08 -3.86 -30.06
C GLU A 126 -17.00 -3.19 -29.20
N ILE A 127 -16.20 -3.96 -28.45
CA ILE A 127 -15.01 -3.43 -27.76
C ILE A 127 -14.05 -2.82 -28.76
N LEU A 128 -13.71 -3.56 -29.83
CA LEU A 128 -12.80 -3.07 -30.88
C LEU A 128 -13.38 -1.87 -31.62
N ASN A 129 -14.68 -1.89 -31.89
CA ASN A 129 -15.40 -0.81 -32.57
C ASN A 129 -15.37 0.47 -31.70
N ALA A 130 -15.69 0.38 -30.41
CA ALA A 130 -15.62 1.51 -29.47
C ALA A 130 -14.20 2.07 -29.37
N ARG A 131 -13.19 1.20 -29.24
CA ARG A 131 -11.79 1.61 -29.24
C ARG A 131 -11.41 2.36 -30.53
N ASN A 132 -11.79 1.84 -31.71
CA ASN A 132 -11.50 2.46 -32.99
C ASN A 132 -12.21 3.80 -33.16
N LYS A 133 -13.44 3.96 -32.62
CA LYS A 133 -14.12 5.25 -32.57
C LYS A 133 -13.29 6.27 -31.80
N ILE A 134 -12.79 5.93 -30.62
CA ILE A 134 -11.93 6.82 -29.82
C ILE A 134 -10.68 7.20 -30.63
N LYS A 135 -9.99 6.23 -31.23
CA LYS A 135 -8.76 6.47 -32.00
C LYS A 135 -8.97 7.31 -33.28
N ASN A 136 -10.14 7.24 -33.88
CA ASN A 136 -10.47 8.09 -35.02
C ASN A 136 -10.59 9.58 -34.66
N PHE A 137 -10.92 9.89 -33.39
CA PHE A 137 -10.97 11.27 -32.91
C PHE A 137 -9.61 11.78 -32.40
N SER A 138 -8.77 10.87 -31.89
CA SER A 138 -7.47 11.24 -31.33
C SER A 138 -6.53 10.03 -31.30
N ASP A 139 -5.29 10.20 -31.75
CA ASP A 139 -4.24 9.17 -31.64
C ASP A 139 -3.71 9.08 -30.21
N VAL A 140 -4.56 8.59 -29.31
CA VAL A 140 -4.28 8.44 -27.88
C VAL A 140 -4.34 6.96 -27.48
N PRO A 141 -3.60 6.54 -26.45
CA PRO A 141 -3.74 5.20 -25.91
C PRO A 141 -5.12 5.03 -25.26
N VAL A 142 -5.71 3.87 -25.45
CA VAL A 142 -7.03 3.52 -24.95
C VAL A 142 -6.92 2.44 -23.88
N LEU A 143 -7.54 2.65 -22.72
CA LEU A 143 -7.75 1.61 -21.73
C LEU A 143 -9.01 0.81 -22.08
N ILE A 144 -8.89 -0.50 -22.21
CA ILE A 144 -10.03 -1.42 -22.18
C ILE A 144 -10.16 -1.93 -20.75
N LEU A 145 -11.21 -1.50 -20.05
CA LEU A 145 -11.52 -1.90 -18.69
C LEU A 145 -12.69 -2.89 -18.69
N GLN A 146 -12.39 -4.17 -18.40
CA GLN A 146 -13.39 -5.21 -18.20
C GLN A 146 -13.70 -5.33 -16.71
N SER A 147 -14.83 -4.81 -16.28
CA SER A 147 -15.18 -4.68 -14.87
C SER A 147 -15.43 -6.00 -14.14
N ASN A 148 -15.81 -7.06 -14.85
CA ASN A 148 -16.03 -8.38 -14.29
C ASN A 148 -15.83 -9.48 -15.34
N ILE A 149 -14.67 -10.15 -15.31
CA ILE A 149 -14.41 -11.31 -16.18
C ILE A 149 -15.18 -12.53 -15.65
N SER A 150 -15.42 -12.60 -14.35
CA SER A 150 -16.04 -13.76 -13.73
C SER A 150 -17.47 -13.94 -14.13
N SER A 151 -18.25 -12.87 -14.35
CA SER A 151 -19.63 -12.98 -14.81
C SER A 151 -19.69 -13.53 -16.24
N LEU A 152 -18.77 -13.15 -17.14
CA LEU A 152 -18.69 -13.74 -18.47
C LEU A 152 -18.48 -15.26 -18.42
N VAL A 153 -17.75 -15.75 -17.43
CA VAL A 153 -17.53 -17.19 -17.27
C VAL A 153 -18.76 -17.94 -16.72
N LEU A 154 -19.64 -17.22 -16.03
CA LEU A 154 -20.91 -17.81 -15.59
C LEU A 154 -21.89 -17.99 -16.78
N ASP A 155 -21.83 -17.09 -17.75
CA ASP A 155 -22.74 -17.06 -18.90
C ASP A 155 -22.19 -17.85 -20.11
N PHE A 156 -20.87 -18.03 -20.21
CA PHE A 156 -20.22 -18.63 -21.37
C PHE A 156 -19.25 -19.75 -21.00
N GLU A 157 -18.93 -20.59 -21.97
CA GLU A 157 -17.92 -21.62 -21.79
C GLU A 157 -16.56 -20.98 -21.41
N PRO A 158 -15.91 -21.43 -20.32
CA PRO A 158 -14.65 -20.84 -19.82
C PRO A 158 -13.53 -20.72 -20.86
N ARG A 159 -13.39 -21.72 -21.74
CA ARG A 159 -12.39 -21.69 -22.83
C ARG A 159 -12.69 -20.61 -23.87
N ALA A 160 -13.96 -20.36 -24.15
CA ALA A 160 -14.36 -19.32 -25.11
C ALA A 160 -14.06 -17.93 -24.55
N VAL A 161 -14.34 -17.68 -23.27
CA VAL A 161 -13.98 -16.44 -22.56
C VAL A 161 -12.47 -16.25 -22.54
N LEU A 162 -11.70 -17.28 -22.18
CA LEU A 162 -10.24 -17.23 -22.17
C LEU A 162 -9.68 -16.86 -23.56
N ASN A 163 -10.23 -17.44 -24.64
CA ASN A 163 -9.81 -17.14 -26.01
C ASN A 163 -10.17 -15.69 -26.41
N MET A 164 -11.32 -15.19 -26.01
CA MET A 164 -11.71 -13.79 -26.23
C MET A 164 -10.75 -12.83 -25.53
N ILE A 165 -10.50 -13.03 -24.24
CA ILE A 165 -9.56 -12.19 -23.47
C ILE A 165 -8.15 -12.25 -24.06
N ARG A 166 -7.69 -13.44 -24.46
CA ARG A 166 -6.39 -13.59 -25.15
C ARG A 166 -6.30 -12.77 -26.42
N LYS A 167 -7.35 -12.78 -27.25
CA LYS A 167 -7.41 -11.98 -28.49
C LYS A 167 -7.41 -10.48 -28.17
N LEU A 168 -8.17 -10.03 -27.15
CA LEU A 168 -8.15 -8.63 -26.72
C LEU A 168 -6.77 -8.19 -26.25
N ILE A 169 -6.11 -9.00 -25.44
CA ILE A 169 -4.75 -8.70 -24.95
C ILE A 169 -3.75 -8.60 -26.10
N LEU A 170 -3.83 -9.49 -27.08
CA LEU A 170 -2.97 -9.43 -28.27
C LEU A 170 -3.22 -8.16 -29.09
N ASP A 171 -4.49 -7.82 -29.31
CA ASP A 171 -4.86 -6.61 -30.03
C ASP A 171 -4.39 -5.34 -29.34
N VAL A 172 -4.59 -5.26 -28.01
CA VAL A 172 -4.12 -4.17 -27.16
C VAL A 172 -2.59 -4.00 -27.27
N LYS A 173 -1.83 -5.10 -27.19
CA LYS A 173 -0.36 -5.07 -27.32
C LYS A 173 0.10 -4.56 -28.70
N ILE A 174 -0.55 -4.98 -29.77
CA ILE A 174 -0.22 -4.53 -31.12
C ILE A 174 -0.44 -3.02 -31.31
N HIS A 175 -1.47 -2.48 -30.70
CA HIS A 175 -1.88 -1.08 -30.89
C HIS A 175 -1.36 -0.09 -29.84
N GLY A 176 -0.57 -0.55 -28.87
CA GLY A 176 -0.06 0.30 -27.79
C GLY A 176 -1.15 0.78 -26.81
N ASP A 177 -2.21 0.00 -26.63
CA ASP A 177 -3.32 0.26 -25.71
C ASP A 177 -3.12 -0.48 -24.38
N LEU A 178 -4.01 -0.27 -23.41
CA LEU A 178 -4.01 -0.91 -22.09
C LEU A 178 -5.20 -1.84 -21.93
N PHE A 179 -4.99 -2.98 -21.29
CA PHE A 179 -6.05 -3.85 -20.82
C PHE A 179 -6.00 -3.97 -19.30
N LEU A 180 -7.13 -3.76 -18.63
CA LEU A 180 -7.32 -4.03 -17.23
C LEU A 180 -8.57 -4.88 -17.05
N GLY A 181 -8.40 -6.08 -16.50
CA GLY A 181 -9.50 -6.99 -16.18
C GLY A 181 -9.63 -7.22 -14.68
N ILE A 182 -10.85 -7.40 -14.19
CA ILE A 182 -11.14 -7.76 -12.80
C ILE A 182 -11.67 -9.18 -12.76
N LEU A 183 -11.09 -10.00 -11.89
CA LEU A 183 -11.42 -11.41 -11.69
C LEU A 183 -11.79 -11.64 -10.22
N ASN A 184 -12.97 -12.20 -9.97
CA ASN A 184 -13.36 -12.68 -8.64
C ASN A 184 -12.90 -14.13 -8.48
N ARG A 185 -11.99 -14.38 -7.53
CA ARG A 185 -11.38 -15.70 -7.29
C ARG A 185 -12.35 -16.71 -6.68
N ASP A 186 -13.34 -16.24 -5.93
CA ASP A 186 -14.28 -17.12 -5.21
C ASP A 186 -15.28 -17.78 -6.15
N ILE A 187 -15.48 -17.19 -7.34
CA ILE A 187 -16.46 -17.66 -8.33
C ILE A 187 -15.81 -18.60 -9.36
N GLN A 188 -14.47 -18.57 -9.48
CA GLN A 188 -13.76 -19.24 -10.57
C GLN A 188 -13.16 -20.57 -10.16
N GLU A 189 -13.16 -21.52 -11.09
CA GLU A 189 -12.29 -22.68 -10.98
C GLU A 189 -10.81 -22.24 -11.01
N LEU A 190 -10.01 -22.84 -10.13
CA LEU A 190 -8.57 -22.51 -9.99
C LEU A 190 -7.81 -22.64 -11.31
N SER A 191 -8.18 -23.60 -12.16
CA SER A 191 -7.57 -23.84 -13.48
C SER A 191 -7.76 -22.67 -14.43
N LEU A 192 -8.95 -22.06 -14.43
CA LEU A 192 -9.26 -20.91 -15.28
C LEU A 192 -8.60 -19.63 -14.73
N ALA A 193 -8.67 -19.40 -13.42
CA ALA A 193 -8.01 -18.26 -12.78
C ALA A 193 -6.50 -18.27 -13.09
N ASN A 194 -5.85 -19.42 -12.99
CA ASN A 194 -4.45 -19.60 -13.36
C ASN A 194 -4.21 -19.32 -14.86
N SER A 195 -5.10 -19.79 -15.73
CA SER A 195 -4.96 -19.56 -17.19
C SER A 195 -5.09 -18.09 -17.55
N LEU A 196 -6.02 -17.35 -16.93
CA LEU A 196 -6.14 -15.90 -17.09
C LEU A 196 -4.93 -15.16 -16.50
N ALA A 197 -4.45 -15.58 -15.34
CA ALA A 197 -3.26 -15.05 -14.72
C ALA A 197 -2.03 -15.18 -15.65
N HIS A 198 -1.91 -16.27 -16.40
CA HIS A 198 -0.82 -16.46 -17.38
C HIS A 198 -0.87 -15.47 -18.55
N LEU A 199 -2.01 -14.90 -18.87
CA LEU A 199 -2.14 -13.90 -19.93
C LEU A 199 -1.76 -12.49 -19.47
N ALA A 200 -1.83 -12.22 -18.17
CA ALA A 200 -1.50 -10.92 -17.61
C ALA A 200 0.00 -10.79 -17.34
N ASP A 201 0.55 -9.61 -17.62
CA ASP A 201 1.94 -9.29 -17.27
C ASP A 201 2.03 -8.74 -15.85
N TYR A 202 0.97 -8.05 -15.38
CA TYR A 202 0.82 -7.58 -14.00
C TYR A 202 -0.40 -8.21 -13.34
N ILE A 203 -0.22 -8.68 -12.11
CA ILE A 203 -1.32 -9.18 -11.29
C ILE A 203 -1.27 -8.49 -9.94
N LEU A 204 -2.38 -7.82 -9.60
CA LEU A 204 -2.63 -7.28 -8.27
C LEU A 204 -3.69 -8.15 -7.60
N GLU A 205 -3.34 -8.66 -6.44
CA GLU A 205 -4.21 -9.50 -5.63
C GLU A 205 -4.77 -8.68 -4.46
N PHE A 206 -6.10 -8.64 -4.36
CA PHE A 206 -6.83 -8.01 -3.27
C PHE A 206 -7.32 -9.08 -2.30
N GLY A 207 -7.23 -8.80 -1.02
CA GLY A 207 -7.69 -9.72 0.01
C GLY A 207 -7.84 -9.03 1.36
N VAL A 208 -8.23 -9.79 2.38
CA VAL A 208 -8.42 -9.31 3.74
C VAL A 208 -7.57 -10.14 4.70
N ASP A 209 -6.77 -9.47 5.51
CA ASP A 209 -6.12 -10.05 6.69
C ASP A 209 -6.90 -9.68 7.96
N PHE A 210 -6.68 -10.44 9.01
CA PHE A 210 -7.22 -10.13 10.34
C PHE A 210 -6.05 -9.74 11.26
N ILE A 211 -5.98 -8.46 11.60
CA ILE A 211 -4.98 -7.92 12.51
C ILE A 211 -5.70 -7.53 13.81
N GLU A 212 -5.32 -8.15 14.92
CA GLU A 212 -5.94 -7.92 16.25
C GLU A 212 -7.48 -8.05 16.22
N GLY A 213 -8.00 -9.01 15.43
CA GLY A 213 -9.44 -9.26 15.29
C GLY A 213 -10.20 -8.27 14.40
N LYS A 214 -9.51 -7.29 13.80
CA LYS A 214 -10.10 -6.34 12.84
C LYS A 214 -9.77 -6.76 11.41
N LYS A 215 -10.74 -6.63 10.52
CA LYS A 215 -10.53 -6.81 9.08
C LYS A 215 -9.63 -5.68 8.56
N GLN A 216 -8.53 -6.05 7.91
CA GLN A 216 -7.63 -5.14 7.24
C GLN A 216 -7.51 -5.53 5.77
N PRO A 217 -8.09 -4.76 4.83
CA PRO A 217 -7.92 -5.03 3.42
C PRO A 217 -6.47 -4.76 2.99
N TYR A 218 -5.99 -5.59 2.07
CA TYR A 218 -4.65 -5.44 1.49
C TYR A 218 -4.67 -5.63 -0.02
N VAL A 219 -3.68 -5.06 -0.69
CA VAL A 219 -3.32 -5.36 -2.07
C VAL A 219 -1.88 -5.86 -2.13
N SER A 220 -1.61 -6.85 -2.96
CA SER A 220 -0.26 -7.35 -3.21
C SER A 220 0.01 -7.49 -4.71
N VAL A 221 1.25 -7.24 -5.12
CA VAL A 221 1.71 -7.50 -6.49
C VAL A 221 2.21 -8.93 -6.53
N THR A 222 1.49 -9.82 -7.22
CA THR A 222 1.86 -11.23 -7.31
C THR A 222 2.58 -11.57 -8.61
N ARG A 223 2.51 -10.67 -9.60
CA ARG A 223 3.24 -10.78 -10.87
C ARG A 223 3.60 -9.41 -11.41
N THR A 224 4.83 -9.29 -11.93
CA THR A 224 5.33 -8.10 -12.62
C THR A 224 6.41 -8.50 -13.62
N PRO A 225 6.49 -7.86 -14.80
CA PRO A 225 7.57 -8.05 -15.77
C PRO A 225 8.86 -7.32 -15.39
N LEU A 226 8.87 -6.59 -14.26
CA LEU A 226 10.04 -5.83 -13.81
C LEU A 226 11.27 -6.74 -13.61
N SER A 227 12.46 -6.15 -13.75
CA SER A 227 13.74 -6.83 -13.56
C SER A 227 13.89 -7.41 -12.14
N THR A 228 14.88 -8.26 -11.95
CA THR A 228 15.13 -8.93 -10.67
C THR A 228 15.33 -7.98 -9.49
N ASP A 229 15.81 -6.76 -9.72
CA ASP A 229 16.06 -5.77 -8.67
C ASP A 229 14.77 -5.14 -8.14
N ASP A 230 13.73 -5.08 -8.97
CA ASP A 230 12.42 -4.51 -8.60
C ASP A 230 11.45 -5.55 -8.00
N LYS A 231 11.85 -6.83 -7.93
CA LYS A 231 11.01 -7.92 -7.38
C LYS A 231 10.76 -7.82 -5.87
N LYS A 232 11.34 -6.85 -5.19
CA LYS A 232 11.16 -6.61 -3.73
C LYS A 232 9.71 -6.35 -3.33
N ILE A 233 8.88 -5.92 -4.27
CA ILE A 233 7.45 -5.67 -4.04
C ILE A 233 6.59 -6.92 -4.26
N LEU A 234 7.13 -7.98 -4.90
CA LEU A 234 6.37 -9.20 -5.16
C LEU A 234 5.95 -9.86 -3.84
N TYR A 235 4.67 -10.25 -3.79
CA TYR A 235 4.03 -10.90 -2.64
C TYR A 235 4.00 -10.08 -1.35
N LYS A 236 4.50 -8.83 -1.37
CA LYS A 236 4.34 -7.93 -0.23
C LYS A 236 2.89 -7.43 -0.17
N LYS A 237 2.28 -7.60 0.99
CA LYS A 237 0.93 -7.09 1.25
C LYS A 237 1.00 -5.63 1.67
N PHE A 238 0.24 -4.79 1.01
CA PHE A 238 0.10 -3.37 1.31
C PHE A 238 -1.32 -3.15 1.82
N ALA A 239 -1.45 -2.85 3.09
CA ALA A 239 -2.73 -2.45 3.65
C ALA A 239 -3.22 -1.17 2.98
N TYR A 240 -4.51 -1.05 2.73
CA TYR A 240 -5.08 0.15 2.14
C TYR A 240 -6.37 0.58 2.83
N GLU A 241 -6.74 1.82 2.61
CA GLU A 241 -8.05 2.38 2.92
C GLU A 241 -8.63 3.05 1.68
N LEU A 242 -9.93 2.89 1.54
CA LEU A 242 -10.74 3.64 0.58
C LEU A 242 -11.42 4.77 1.34
N PHE A 243 -10.87 5.96 1.23
CA PHE A 243 -11.46 7.15 1.83
C PHE A 243 -12.05 8.04 0.74
N GLU A 244 -13.38 8.22 0.79
CA GLU A 244 -14.15 8.92 -0.24
C GLU A 244 -13.87 8.35 -1.65
N ASP A 245 -13.19 9.15 -2.48
CA ASP A 245 -12.86 8.80 -3.87
C ASP A 245 -11.37 8.44 -4.05
N ASN A 246 -10.63 8.19 -2.97
CA ASN A 246 -9.20 7.95 -3.03
C ASN A 246 -8.85 6.55 -2.53
N PHE A 247 -7.89 5.94 -3.19
CA PHE A 247 -7.23 4.71 -2.75
C PHE A 247 -5.90 5.08 -2.10
N CYS A 248 -5.80 4.84 -0.80
CA CYS A 248 -4.63 5.21 -0.03
C CYS A 248 -3.98 3.95 0.53
N ILE A 249 -2.71 3.70 0.20
CA ILE A 249 -1.92 2.68 0.90
C ILE A 249 -1.67 3.17 2.33
N ILE A 250 -2.02 2.33 3.28
CA ILE A 250 -1.67 2.55 4.67
C ILE A 250 -0.24 2.04 4.83
N PRO A 251 0.72 2.91 5.15
CA PRO A 251 2.06 2.46 5.42
C PRO A 251 2.04 1.50 6.63
N THR A 252 2.38 0.24 6.42
CA THR A 252 2.46 -0.74 7.50
C THR A 252 3.75 -0.56 8.28
N ILE A 253 3.61 -0.23 9.57
CA ILE A 253 4.73 -0.35 10.50
C ILE A 253 5.02 -1.84 10.65
N PRO A 254 6.28 -2.27 10.55
CA PRO A 254 6.60 -3.67 10.82
C PRO A 254 6.05 -4.05 12.18
N THR A 255 5.20 -5.06 12.20
CA THR A 255 4.61 -5.55 13.44
C THR A 255 5.44 -6.67 14.04
N SER A 256 6.40 -7.20 13.29
CA SER A 256 7.26 -8.29 13.71
C SER A 256 8.70 -8.14 13.19
N PHE A 257 9.63 -8.85 13.82
CA PHE A 257 11.01 -8.95 13.34
C PHE A 257 11.09 -9.58 11.93
N GLU A 258 10.20 -10.51 11.61
CA GLU A 258 10.15 -11.16 10.30
C GLU A 258 9.77 -10.16 9.19
N GLU A 259 8.83 -9.26 9.45
CA GLU A 259 8.48 -8.18 8.51
C GLU A 259 9.65 -7.20 8.32
N LEU A 260 10.34 -6.81 9.39
CA LEU A 260 11.54 -5.99 9.27
C LEU A 260 12.60 -6.72 8.45
N LYS A 261 12.87 -7.99 8.75
CA LYS A 261 13.83 -8.81 8.03
C LYS A 261 13.50 -8.92 6.54
N ALA A 262 12.21 -9.10 6.20
CA ALA A 262 11.75 -9.16 4.82
C ALA A 262 11.95 -7.82 4.07
N SER A 263 11.99 -6.70 4.79
CA SER A 263 12.21 -5.37 4.20
C SER A 263 13.69 -5.00 4.04
N ILE A 264 14.61 -5.77 4.66
CA ILE A 264 16.05 -5.49 4.60
C ILE A 264 16.59 -5.82 3.22
N SER A 265 17.29 -4.86 2.64
CA SER A 265 18.03 -4.98 1.39
C SER A 265 19.49 -4.70 1.60
N TYR A 266 20.33 -5.54 1.05
CA TYR A 266 21.77 -5.33 0.99
C TYR A 266 22.13 -4.86 -0.42
N LEU A 267 22.65 -3.65 -0.55
CA LEU A 267 23.11 -3.13 -1.81
C LEU A 267 24.59 -3.51 -2.04
N GLU A 268 25.01 -3.58 -3.31
CA GLU A 268 26.39 -3.89 -3.70
C GLU A 268 27.42 -2.93 -3.09
N ARG A 269 26.99 -1.72 -2.73
CA ARG A 269 27.84 -0.71 -2.07
C ARG A 269 28.06 -0.98 -0.57
N GLY A 270 27.52 -2.08 -0.03
CA GLY A 270 27.59 -2.41 1.39
C GLY A 270 26.55 -1.68 2.26
N GLU A 271 25.61 -0.99 1.65
CA GLU A 271 24.52 -0.31 2.35
C GLU A 271 23.45 -1.32 2.75
N VAL A 272 22.94 -1.18 3.95
CA VAL A 272 21.77 -1.93 4.46
C VAL A 272 20.59 -0.98 4.49
N ILE A 273 19.59 -1.24 3.67
CA ILE A 273 18.38 -0.43 3.60
C ILE A 273 17.21 -1.24 4.12
N ALA A 274 16.43 -0.65 5.01
CA ALA A 274 15.10 -1.16 5.37
C ALA A 274 14.12 0.03 5.39
N TYR A 275 12.96 -0.13 4.77
CA TYR A 275 11.95 0.93 4.66
C TYR A 275 12.52 2.26 4.15
N ASP A 276 13.35 2.22 3.09
CA ASP A 276 14.05 3.38 2.49
C ASP A 276 14.92 4.18 3.46
N THR A 277 15.34 3.56 4.53
CA THR A 277 16.28 4.14 5.52
C THR A 277 17.53 3.30 5.58
N ASN A 278 18.69 3.95 5.55
CA ASN A 278 19.97 3.27 5.74
C ASN A 278 20.13 2.84 7.19
N TYR A 279 20.48 1.58 7.40
CA TYR A 279 20.73 0.99 8.71
C TYR A 279 22.20 0.61 8.83
N ILE A 280 22.71 0.73 10.05
CA ILE A 280 23.96 0.12 10.46
C ILE A 280 23.62 -1.08 11.33
N ILE A 281 24.14 -2.25 10.96
CA ILE A 281 24.04 -3.46 11.80
C ILE A 281 25.31 -3.51 12.66
N ALA A 282 25.14 -3.47 13.98
CA ALA A 282 26.23 -3.57 14.92
C ALA A 282 25.95 -4.69 15.94
N GLU A 283 26.97 -5.40 16.32
CA GLU A 283 26.89 -6.36 17.41
C GLU A 283 26.72 -5.65 18.75
N MET A 284 25.74 -6.06 19.54
CA MET A 284 25.47 -5.44 20.85
C MET A 284 26.69 -5.43 21.80
N PRO A 285 27.47 -6.52 21.94
CA PRO A 285 28.71 -6.47 22.73
C PRO A 285 29.70 -5.40 22.29
N THR A 286 29.88 -5.23 20.98
CA THR A 286 30.77 -4.20 20.42
C THR A 286 30.28 -2.79 20.77
N PHE A 287 28.96 -2.55 20.69
CA PHE A 287 28.36 -1.30 21.07
C PHE A 287 28.49 -1.02 22.58
N VAL A 288 28.33 -2.01 23.42
CA VAL A 288 28.55 -1.92 24.87
C VAL A 288 30.01 -1.56 25.19
N ILE A 289 30.99 -2.20 24.52
CA ILE A 289 32.42 -1.90 24.69
C ILE A 289 32.69 -0.42 24.34
N LEU A 290 32.17 0.05 23.20
CA LEU A 290 32.34 1.43 22.76
C LEU A 290 31.82 2.42 23.82
N LEU A 291 30.60 2.22 24.34
CA LEU A 291 30.03 3.11 25.33
C LEU A 291 30.77 3.07 26.67
N LYS A 292 31.25 1.90 27.12
CA LYS A 292 32.08 1.77 28.31
C LYS A 292 33.43 2.52 28.20
N GLU A 293 34.08 2.44 27.05
CA GLU A 293 35.32 3.18 26.82
C GLU A 293 35.10 4.70 26.80
N ILE A 294 33.96 5.15 26.24
CA ILE A 294 33.56 6.57 26.28
C ILE A 294 33.33 7.00 27.74
N GLU A 295 32.59 6.20 28.54
CA GLU A 295 32.34 6.49 29.92
C GLU A 295 33.62 6.59 30.75
N LYS A 296 34.55 5.65 30.54
CA LYS A 296 35.85 5.64 31.20
C LYS A 296 36.68 6.89 30.90
N LYS A 297 36.59 7.42 29.66
CA LYS A 297 37.34 8.63 29.26
C LYS A 297 36.71 9.94 29.75
N LEU A 298 35.38 10.03 29.72
CA LEU A 298 34.65 11.26 30.04
C LEU A 298 34.31 11.36 31.52
N GLY A 299 34.29 10.24 32.22
CA GLY A 299 33.72 10.14 33.56
C GLY A 299 32.18 10.09 33.51
N LYS A 300 31.59 9.49 34.54
CA LYS A 300 30.15 9.16 34.57
C LYS A 300 29.22 10.37 34.38
N SER A 301 29.54 11.51 34.97
CA SER A 301 28.65 12.70 34.86
C SER A 301 28.55 13.24 33.44
N GLU A 302 29.68 13.42 32.77
CA GLU A 302 29.73 13.95 31.42
C GLU A 302 29.21 12.93 30.40
N TYR A 303 29.57 11.66 30.56
CA TYR A 303 29.03 10.54 29.78
C TYR A 303 27.50 10.53 29.81
N THR A 304 26.90 10.60 31.01
CA THR A 304 25.44 10.59 31.21
C THR A 304 24.77 11.72 30.42
N LYS A 305 25.31 12.93 30.51
CA LYS A 305 24.76 14.10 29.77
C LYS A 305 24.83 13.93 28.26
N ILE A 306 26.02 13.54 27.77
CA ILE A 306 26.25 13.41 26.33
C ILE A 306 25.41 12.27 25.76
N VAL A 307 25.46 11.08 26.34
CA VAL A 307 24.77 9.89 25.83
C VAL A 307 23.26 10.05 25.92
N LYS A 308 22.74 10.64 26.99
CA LYS A 308 21.32 10.95 27.09
C LYS A 308 20.85 11.94 26.04
N ASN A 309 21.65 12.98 25.75
CA ASN A 309 21.34 13.93 24.70
C ASN A 309 21.41 13.31 23.30
N VAL A 310 22.40 12.46 23.02
CA VAL A 310 22.47 11.68 21.77
C VAL A 310 21.23 10.80 21.63
N GLY A 311 20.84 10.10 22.67
CA GLY A 311 19.60 9.31 22.70
C GLY A 311 18.36 10.16 22.35
N ARG A 312 18.27 11.35 22.95
CA ARG A 312 17.16 12.28 22.66
C ARG A 312 17.09 12.68 21.19
N LEU A 313 18.21 12.96 20.57
CA LEU A 313 18.26 13.27 19.13
C LEU A 313 17.87 12.06 18.28
N ILE A 314 18.32 10.86 18.64
CA ILE A 314 17.95 9.61 17.97
C ILE A 314 16.44 9.40 18.08
N GLY A 315 15.84 9.55 19.26
CA GLY A 315 14.40 9.39 19.48
C GLY A 315 13.55 10.37 18.65
N SER A 316 13.95 11.65 18.63
CA SER A 316 13.31 12.66 17.77
C SER A 316 13.41 12.28 16.30
N HIS A 317 14.59 11.81 15.83
CA HIS A 317 14.79 11.39 14.46
C HIS A 317 13.93 10.16 14.07
N ILE A 318 13.90 9.13 14.93
CA ILE A 318 13.05 7.95 14.74
C ILE A 318 11.59 8.39 14.57
N LEU A 319 11.11 9.28 15.44
CA LEU A 319 9.72 9.72 15.36
C LEU A 319 9.44 10.54 14.11
N LYS A 320 10.34 11.41 13.67
CA LYS A 320 10.21 12.15 12.40
C LYS A 320 10.08 11.21 11.21
N ILE A 321 10.88 10.14 11.17
CA ILE A 321 10.76 9.10 10.13
C ILE A 321 9.39 8.43 10.22
N LEU A 322 8.96 8.02 11.40
CA LEU A 322 7.66 7.36 11.58
C LEU A 322 6.49 8.29 11.24
N SER A 323 6.51 9.54 11.69
CA SER A 323 5.43 10.51 11.42
C SER A 323 5.35 10.96 9.97
N SER A 324 6.47 11.04 9.26
CA SER A 324 6.48 11.38 7.83
C SER A 324 5.91 10.25 6.95
N ARG A 325 6.03 9.01 7.42
CA ARG A 325 5.58 7.82 6.69
C ARG A 325 4.18 7.37 7.07
N PHE A 326 3.79 7.60 8.34
CA PHE A 326 2.56 7.07 8.92
C PHE A 326 1.68 8.20 9.44
N LYS A 327 0.50 8.37 8.85
CA LYS A 327 -0.51 9.32 9.35
C LYS A 327 -1.23 8.75 10.58
N LEU A 328 -0.49 8.54 11.65
CA LEU A 328 -1.03 8.01 12.91
C LEU A 328 -1.42 9.15 13.85
N ASN A 329 -2.45 8.90 14.68
CA ASN A 329 -2.70 9.77 15.83
C ASN A 329 -1.57 9.61 16.87
N TYR A 330 -1.48 10.53 17.81
CA TYR A 330 -0.39 10.58 18.78
C TYR A 330 -0.24 9.32 19.64
N LYS A 331 -1.36 8.65 20.01
CA LYS A 331 -1.33 7.42 20.81
C LYS A 331 -0.75 6.26 20.03
N ASP A 332 -1.17 6.10 18.81
CA ASP A 332 -0.71 5.02 17.93
C ASP A 332 0.73 5.27 17.47
N LEU A 333 1.11 6.54 17.26
CA LEU A 333 2.49 6.90 16.93
C LEU A 333 3.46 6.57 18.09
N LEU A 334 3.06 6.82 19.34
CA LEU A 334 3.86 6.44 20.50
C LEU A 334 4.02 4.92 20.61
N LYS A 335 2.94 4.16 20.46
CA LYS A 335 2.98 2.69 20.44
C LYS A 335 3.90 2.17 19.32
N ALA A 336 3.78 2.77 18.13
CA ALA A 336 4.60 2.44 16.98
C ALA A 336 6.09 2.69 17.24
N ALA A 337 6.44 3.81 17.86
CA ALA A 337 7.82 4.15 18.19
C ALA A 337 8.42 3.17 19.20
N VAL A 338 7.68 2.84 20.27
CA VAL A 338 8.13 1.86 21.27
C VAL A 338 8.28 0.47 20.63
N LYS A 339 7.35 0.07 19.76
CA LYS A 339 7.43 -1.19 19.03
C LYS A 339 8.61 -1.20 18.03
N HIS A 340 8.87 -0.08 17.37
CA HIS A 340 10.02 0.06 16.48
C HIS A 340 11.35 -0.21 17.20
N LEU A 341 11.52 0.31 18.41
CA LEU A 341 12.70 0.01 19.23
C LEU A 341 12.84 -1.50 19.48
N SER A 342 11.72 -2.19 19.75
CA SER A 342 11.75 -3.64 19.98
C SER A 342 12.16 -4.42 18.72
N ILE A 343 11.66 -4.01 17.56
CA ILE A 343 11.94 -4.66 16.28
C ILE A 343 13.38 -4.42 15.81
N THR A 344 13.91 -3.21 16.08
CA THR A 344 15.27 -2.82 15.68
C THR A 344 16.37 -3.27 16.64
N GLY A 345 16.04 -4.11 17.62
CA GLY A 345 17.03 -4.80 18.45
C GLY A 345 17.46 -4.07 19.73
N TRP A 346 16.80 -2.95 20.08
CA TRP A 346 17.10 -2.24 21.33
C TRP A 346 16.68 -3.02 22.58
N GLY A 347 15.64 -3.86 22.43
CA GLY A 347 15.08 -4.67 23.51
C GLY A 347 13.57 -4.82 23.36
N LYS A 348 12.92 -5.52 24.26
CA LYS A 348 11.46 -5.69 24.23
C LYS A 348 10.82 -4.68 25.17
N PHE A 349 10.23 -3.61 24.64
CA PHE A 349 9.63 -2.52 25.40
C PHE A 349 8.12 -2.48 25.24
N ASN A 350 7.40 -2.13 26.30
CA ASN A 350 5.96 -1.90 26.32
C ASN A 350 5.61 -0.68 27.18
N ILE A 351 4.54 0.02 26.82
CA ILE A 351 3.96 1.05 27.68
C ILE A 351 3.17 0.34 28.77
N TYR A 352 3.64 0.46 30.01
CA TYR A 352 3.07 -0.22 31.16
C TYR A 352 1.94 0.59 31.79
N GLU A 353 2.14 1.90 31.96
CA GLU A 353 1.20 2.79 32.64
C GLU A 353 1.30 4.22 32.13
N GLY A 354 0.20 4.96 32.22
CA GLY A 354 0.16 6.39 31.94
C GLY A 354 -0.23 6.77 30.53
N SER A 355 -0.27 8.07 30.28
CA SER A 355 -0.60 8.66 28.98
C SER A 355 0.06 10.03 28.81
N LEU A 356 0.02 10.56 27.60
CA LEU A 356 0.50 11.92 27.30
C LEU A 356 -0.33 12.97 28.05
N GLU A 357 -1.63 12.74 28.21
CA GLU A 357 -2.55 13.64 28.92
C GLU A 357 -2.28 13.71 30.43
N SER A 358 -1.89 12.59 31.02
CA SER A 358 -1.55 12.53 32.44
C SER A 358 -0.18 13.16 32.77
N GLY A 359 0.62 13.48 31.77
CA GLY A 359 1.97 14.01 31.96
C GLY A 359 2.95 13.01 32.57
N ARG A 360 2.57 11.71 32.66
CA ARG A 360 3.41 10.64 33.20
C ARG A 360 3.21 9.37 32.38
N ILE A 361 4.32 8.74 32.00
CA ILE A 361 4.33 7.47 31.29
C ILE A 361 5.39 6.56 31.88
N ILE A 362 5.07 5.29 32.07
CA ILE A 362 6.02 4.24 32.43
C ILE A 362 6.18 3.29 31.27
N VAL A 363 7.42 3.15 30.81
CA VAL A 363 7.82 2.13 29.81
C VAL A 363 8.63 1.07 30.54
N GLU A 364 8.26 -0.19 30.35
CA GLU A 364 8.92 -1.34 30.93
C GLU A 364 9.37 -2.30 29.83
N GLY A 365 10.52 -2.93 30.04
CA GLY A 365 11.00 -3.93 29.10
C GLY A 365 12.36 -4.52 29.44
N SER A 366 12.82 -5.42 28.57
CA SER A 366 14.15 -6.01 28.65
C SER A 366 15.08 -5.31 27.65
N SER A 367 15.97 -4.44 28.15
CA SER A 367 17.00 -3.79 27.33
C SER A 367 18.08 -4.80 26.92
N ASN A 368 18.36 -4.90 25.62
CA ASN A 368 19.46 -5.70 25.13
C ASN A 368 20.80 -5.13 25.56
N PHE A 369 20.91 -3.82 25.65
CA PHE A 369 22.11 -3.14 26.14
C PHE A 369 22.41 -3.53 27.58
N ALA A 370 21.42 -3.40 28.50
CA ALA A 370 21.58 -3.79 29.90
C ALA A 370 21.94 -5.27 30.07
N ALA A 371 21.33 -6.15 29.27
CA ALA A 371 21.63 -7.59 29.31
C ALA A 371 23.09 -7.92 28.96
N HIS A 372 23.71 -7.16 28.05
CA HIS A 372 25.10 -7.34 27.63
C HIS A 372 26.10 -6.46 28.41
N TYR A 373 25.62 -5.47 29.17
CA TYR A 373 26.50 -4.59 29.92
C TYR A 373 27.21 -5.31 31.08
N GLY A 374 26.54 -6.29 31.67
CA GLY A 374 26.99 -6.98 32.89
C GLY A 374 26.51 -6.29 34.17
N LYS A 375 27.02 -6.72 35.32
CA LYS A 375 26.60 -6.15 36.61
C LYS A 375 27.06 -4.69 36.78
N SER A 376 26.15 -3.85 37.28
CA SER A 376 26.39 -2.44 37.57
C SER A 376 25.69 -2.02 38.87
N ASP A 377 26.30 -1.10 39.61
CA ASP A 377 25.70 -0.49 40.79
C ASP A 377 24.74 0.67 40.48
N TYR A 378 24.56 1.01 39.21
CA TYR A 378 23.70 2.08 38.73
C TYR A 378 22.98 1.68 37.42
N PRO A 379 21.87 2.36 37.11
CA PRO A 379 21.15 2.15 35.85
C PRO A 379 22.03 2.50 34.65
N VAL A 380 22.07 1.64 33.65
CA VAL A 380 22.99 1.77 32.50
C VAL A 380 22.28 2.16 31.18
N CYS A 381 20.95 2.07 31.12
CA CYS A 381 20.18 2.32 29.88
C CYS A 381 19.97 3.83 29.62
N ILE A 382 21.06 4.60 29.75
CA ILE A 382 21.04 6.06 29.62
C ILE A 382 20.68 6.49 28.20
N LEU A 383 21.16 5.74 27.20
CA LEU A 383 20.87 6.00 25.80
C LEU A 383 19.39 5.77 25.50
N GLU A 384 18.84 4.64 25.95
CA GLU A 384 17.42 4.29 25.77
C GLU A 384 16.50 5.28 26.49
N ALA A 385 16.90 5.71 27.71
CA ALA A 385 16.19 6.77 28.41
C ALA A 385 16.14 8.08 27.62
N GLY A 386 17.25 8.42 26.96
CA GLY A 386 17.31 9.55 26.03
C GLY A 386 16.39 9.35 24.82
N VAL A 387 16.43 8.18 24.19
CA VAL A 387 15.58 7.87 23.04
C VAL A 387 14.10 7.99 23.37
N LEU A 388 13.66 7.39 24.47
CA LEU A 388 12.27 7.48 24.93
C LEU A 388 11.87 8.93 25.23
N GLN A 389 12.76 9.71 25.85
CA GLN A 389 12.56 11.14 26.08
C GLN A 389 12.37 11.90 24.76
N GLY A 390 13.25 11.70 23.78
CA GLY A 390 13.19 12.38 22.48
C GLY A 390 11.93 12.05 21.68
N ILE A 391 11.46 10.79 21.76
CA ILE A 391 10.19 10.37 21.18
C ILE A 391 9.02 11.18 21.76
N LEU A 392 8.92 11.30 23.11
CA LEU A 392 7.83 12.01 23.75
C LEU A 392 7.89 13.53 23.51
N GLU A 393 9.07 14.11 23.52
CA GLU A 393 9.26 15.54 23.21
C GLU A 393 8.80 15.87 21.79
N GLU A 394 9.11 15.04 20.82
CA GLU A 394 8.70 15.23 19.42
C GLU A 394 7.20 15.03 19.21
N ILE A 395 6.57 14.04 19.90
CA ILE A 395 5.12 13.82 19.83
C ILE A 395 4.33 14.98 20.43
N SER A 396 4.75 15.43 21.63
CA SER A 396 3.96 16.37 22.43
C SER A 396 4.32 17.82 22.21
N LEU A 397 5.46 18.08 21.56
CA LEU A 397 6.09 19.42 21.45
C LEU A 397 6.30 20.08 22.83
N ARG A 398 6.53 19.26 23.86
CA ARG A 398 6.74 19.68 25.25
C ARG A 398 8.02 19.05 25.79
N THR A 399 8.59 19.64 26.83
CA THR A 399 9.79 19.11 27.49
C THR A 399 9.44 17.96 28.41
N TRP A 400 10.14 16.86 28.29
CA TRP A 400 9.99 15.69 29.14
C TRP A 400 11.31 15.34 29.84
N THR A 401 11.22 14.66 30.95
CA THR A 401 12.36 13.98 31.58
C THR A 401 12.12 12.49 31.58
N CYS A 402 13.17 11.71 31.34
CA CYS A 402 13.15 10.25 31.44
C CYS A 402 14.21 9.79 32.40
N ASN A 403 13.83 8.98 33.37
CA ASN A 403 14.74 8.38 34.37
C ASN A 403 14.49 6.87 34.44
N GLU A 404 15.56 6.10 34.32
CA GLU A 404 15.53 4.67 34.58
C GLU A 404 15.43 4.44 36.09
N LYS A 405 14.40 3.71 36.52
CA LYS A 405 14.11 3.40 37.93
C LYS A 405 14.59 2.02 38.34
N GLU A 406 14.50 1.08 37.43
CA GLU A 406 14.93 -0.30 37.60
C GLU A 406 15.75 -0.70 36.37
N CYS A 407 16.82 -1.46 36.58
CA CYS A 407 17.71 -1.88 35.48
C CYS A 407 18.11 -3.35 35.65
N ILE A 408 18.10 -4.09 34.56
CA ILE A 408 18.55 -5.50 34.50
C ILE A 408 20.01 -5.61 34.98
N ALA A 409 20.88 -4.67 34.58
CA ALA A 409 22.28 -4.66 35.00
C ALA A 409 22.45 -4.53 36.51
N GLN A 410 21.46 -3.99 37.24
CA GLN A 410 21.43 -3.93 38.72
C GLN A 410 20.84 -5.17 39.37
N GLY A 411 20.40 -6.17 38.59
CA GLY A 411 19.79 -7.40 39.10
C GLY A 411 18.27 -7.39 39.15
N ASN A 412 17.62 -6.36 38.59
CA ASN A 412 16.16 -6.34 38.44
C ASN A 412 15.71 -7.27 37.30
N SER A 413 14.44 -7.68 37.32
CA SER A 413 13.86 -8.56 36.29
C SER A 413 13.61 -7.83 34.96
N SER A 414 13.44 -6.52 34.99
CA SER A 414 13.20 -5.65 33.83
C SER A 414 13.86 -4.29 34.03
N CYS A 415 13.96 -3.55 32.91
CA CYS A 415 14.28 -2.12 32.93
C CYS A 415 12.98 -1.33 32.94
N LYS A 416 12.89 -0.33 33.85
CA LYS A 416 11.69 0.50 34.00
C LYS A 416 12.05 1.98 33.90
N PHE A 417 11.45 2.66 32.93
CA PHE A 417 11.67 4.06 32.62
C PHE A 417 10.46 4.89 33.03
N GLU A 418 10.65 5.86 33.89
CA GLU A 418 9.63 6.83 34.24
C GLU A 418 9.86 8.14 33.47
N LEU A 419 8.87 8.49 32.63
CA LEU A 419 8.86 9.72 31.86
C LEU A 419 7.87 10.69 32.48
N LYS A 420 8.31 11.94 32.71
CA LYS A 420 7.49 13.01 33.30
C LYS A 420 7.57 14.27 32.45
N LEU A 421 6.41 14.88 32.25
CA LEU A 421 6.32 16.20 31.67
C LEU A 421 6.96 17.23 32.62
N VAL A 422 7.81 18.08 32.07
CA VAL A 422 8.36 19.22 32.79
C VAL A 422 7.34 20.34 32.74
N ALA A 423 6.94 20.83 33.91
CA ALA A 423 5.94 21.90 34.06
C ALA A 423 6.43 23.23 33.47
#